data_5289d7e6c84a92a16c2ada00b9c4a94d
#
_entry.id   5289d7e6c84a92a16c2ada00b9c4a94d
#
_cell.length_a   1.000
_cell.length_b   1.000
_cell.length_c   1.000
_cell.angle_alpha   90.00
_cell.angle_beta   90.00
_cell.angle_gamma   90.00
#
_symmetry.space_group_name_H-M   'P 1'
#
loop_
_entity.id
_entity.type
_entity.pdbx_description
1 polymer ?
#
loop_
_entity_poly.entity_id
_entity_poly.type
_entity_poly.pdbx_seq_one_letter_code
_entity_poly.pdbx_strand_id
1 'polypeptide(L)' 'MIVKTERWILTFYSASGAMAVERFCKTKGLPGRLLPVPREISASFGLAWAVPTEEKDRLSEVMKNFPEEIEGAYQVKL' A
#
# COMPACT_ATOMS: atom_id res chain seq x y z
N MET A 1 -2.16 -21.96 -14.59
CA MET A 1 -2.14 -21.91 -13.11
C MET A 1 -1.88 -20.47 -12.65
N ILE A 2 -2.67 -19.98 -11.71
CA ILE A 2 -2.46 -18.66 -11.15
C ILE A 2 -1.60 -18.81 -9.89
N VAL A 3 -0.46 -18.13 -9.89
CA VAL A 3 0.43 -18.13 -8.73
C VAL A 3 0.19 -16.86 -7.94
N LYS A 4 -0.23 -17.01 -6.69
CA LYS A 4 -0.40 -15.87 -5.80
C LYS A 4 0.95 -15.51 -5.21
N THR A 5 1.29 -14.24 -5.28
CA THR A 5 2.52 -13.72 -4.69
C THR A 5 2.22 -12.93 -3.43
N GLU A 6 3.13 -12.99 -2.48
CA GLU A 6 2.99 -12.19 -1.28
C GLU A 6 3.26 -10.72 -1.62
N ARG A 7 2.46 -9.85 -1.05
CA ARG A 7 2.59 -8.41 -1.22
C ARG A 7 2.32 -7.72 0.10
N TRP A 8 2.96 -6.58 0.29
CA TRP A 8 2.61 -5.69 1.38
C TRP A 8 1.61 -4.69 0.85
N ILE A 9 0.58 -4.42 1.64
CA ILE A 9 -0.38 -3.37 1.29
C ILE A 9 -0.50 -2.37 2.42
N LEU A 10 -0.68 -1.11 2.02
CA LEU A 10 -0.96 -0.02 2.95
C LEU A 10 -2.41 0.39 2.75
N THR A 11 -3.15 0.49 3.84
CA THR A 11 -4.51 0.97 3.81
C THR A 11 -4.55 2.42 4.27
N PHE A 12 -5.60 3.13 3.89
CA PHE A 12 -5.69 4.58 4.10
C PHE A 12 -7.01 4.94 4.75
N TYR A 13 -7.02 6.09 5.43
CA TYR A 13 -8.26 6.63 5.99
C TYR A 13 -9.12 7.30 4.91
N SER A 14 -8.49 7.83 3.86
CA SER A 14 -9.20 8.57 2.83
C SER A 14 -8.48 8.54 1.49
N ALA A 15 -9.17 9.00 0.45
CA ALA A 15 -8.60 9.11 -0.89
C ALA A 15 -7.38 10.04 -0.91
N SER A 16 -7.39 11.10 -0.11
CA SER A 16 -6.29 12.06 -0.07
C SER A 16 -4.97 11.39 0.29
N GLY A 17 -5.00 10.52 1.30
CA GLY A 17 -3.80 9.79 1.72
C GLY A 17 -3.32 8.84 0.64
N ALA A 18 -4.24 8.10 0.01
CA ALA A 18 -3.89 7.17 -1.05
C ALA A 18 -3.22 7.90 -2.22
N MET A 19 -3.76 9.03 -2.63
CA MET A 19 -3.22 9.80 -3.73
C MET A 19 -1.87 10.42 -3.38
N ALA A 20 -1.68 10.87 -2.15
CA ALA A 20 -0.42 11.43 -1.70
C ALA A 20 0.69 10.38 -1.74
N VAL A 21 0.39 9.17 -1.28
CA VAL A 21 1.36 8.07 -1.30
C VAL A 21 1.68 7.66 -2.74
N GLU A 22 0.67 7.58 -3.59
CA GLU A 22 0.89 7.25 -5.00
C GLU A 22 1.84 8.26 -5.65
N ARG A 23 1.59 9.53 -5.44
CA ARG A 23 2.43 10.59 -6.01
C ARG A 23 3.87 10.52 -5.47
N PHE A 24 4.00 10.34 -4.16
CA PHE A 24 5.31 10.21 -3.53
C PHE A 24 6.09 9.05 -4.13
N CYS A 25 5.46 7.89 -4.26
CA CYS A 25 6.11 6.70 -4.78
C CYS A 25 6.50 6.86 -6.24
N LYS A 26 5.65 7.48 -7.05
CA LYS A 26 5.97 7.73 -8.46
C LYS A 26 7.15 8.69 -8.59
N THR A 27 7.18 9.74 -7.77
CA THR A 27 8.25 10.73 -7.80
C THR A 27 9.59 10.11 -7.38
N LYS A 28 9.57 9.20 -6.42
CA LYS A 28 10.77 8.53 -5.93
C LYS A 28 11.15 7.30 -6.73
N GLY A 29 10.34 6.90 -7.69
CA GLY A 29 10.59 5.68 -8.45
C GLY A 29 10.37 4.41 -7.64
N LEU A 30 9.54 4.46 -6.60
CA LEU A 30 9.24 3.28 -5.79
C LEU A 30 8.15 2.45 -6.46
N PRO A 31 8.33 1.11 -6.52
CA PRO A 31 7.33 0.25 -7.16
C PRO A 31 6.06 0.13 -6.32
N GLY A 32 4.96 -0.12 -7.00
CA GLY A 32 3.67 -0.33 -6.34
C GLY A 32 2.54 0.20 -7.19
N ARG A 33 1.32 -0.07 -6.73
CA ARG A 33 0.12 0.45 -7.41
C ARG A 33 -1.09 0.39 -6.47
N LEU A 34 -2.11 1.18 -6.79
CA LEU A 34 -3.36 1.14 -6.05
C LEU A 34 -4.20 -0.05 -6.49
N LEU A 35 -4.76 -0.75 -5.53
CA LEU A 35 -5.64 -1.90 -5.74
C LEU A 35 -6.82 -1.81 -4.78
N PRO A 36 -7.95 -2.44 -5.12
CA PRO A 36 -9.04 -2.58 -4.14
C PRO A 36 -8.54 -3.35 -2.91
N VAL A 37 -8.98 -2.92 -1.73
CA VAL A 37 -8.62 -3.58 -0.48
C VAL A 37 -9.16 -5.01 -0.50
N PRO A 38 -8.33 -6.05 -0.18
CA PRO A 38 -8.81 -7.42 -0.10
C PRO A 38 -9.92 -7.58 0.93
N ARG A 39 -10.80 -8.56 0.71
CA ARG A 39 -11.95 -8.80 1.59
C ARG A 39 -11.57 -9.13 3.02
N GLU A 40 -10.42 -9.76 3.21
CA GLU A 40 -9.94 -10.16 4.54
C GLU A 40 -9.57 -8.96 5.40
N ILE A 41 -9.42 -7.80 4.81
CA ILE A 41 -8.95 -6.61 5.50
C ILE A 41 -10.06 -5.57 5.55
N SER A 42 -10.30 -5.06 6.75
CA SER A 42 -11.24 -3.96 6.96
C SER A 42 -10.46 -2.65 6.90
N ALA A 43 -10.88 -1.74 6.04
CA ALA A 43 -10.24 -0.45 5.89
C ALA A 43 -11.28 0.64 5.67
N SER A 44 -10.95 1.85 6.12
CA SER A 44 -11.85 3.00 5.98
C SER A 44 -12.04 3.43 4.53
N PHE A 45 -10.96 3.36 3.74
CA PHE A 45 -11.01 3.68 2.32
C PHE A 45 -10.83 2.40 1.52
N GLY A 46 -11.54 2.28 0.40
CA GLY A 46 -11.62 1.04 -0.37
C GLY A 46 -10.43 0.70 -1.26
N LEU A 47 -9.40 1.54 -1.32
CA LEU A 47 -8.18 1.27 -2.10
C LEU A 47 -6.98 1.16 -1.19
N ALA A 48 -6.00 0.36 -1.62
CA ALA A 48 -4.76 0.17 -0.89
C ALA A 48 -3.58 0.30 -1.86
N TRP A 49 -2.42 0.65 -1.32
CA TRP A 49 -1.18 0.70 -2.08
C TRP A 49 -0.46 -0.63 -1.91
N ALA A 50 -0.26 -1.35 -2.99
CA ALA A 50 0.34 -2.69 -2.96
C ALA A 50 1.77 -2.64 -3.49
N VAL A 51 2.69 -3.26 -2.77
CA VAL A 51 4.10 -3.35 -3.17
C VAL A 51 4.57 -4.79 -3.08
N PRO A 52 5.55 -5.21 -3.90
CA PRO A 52 6.16 -6.53 -3.76
C PRO A 52 6.83 -6.68 -2.39
N THR A 53 6.85 -7.90 -1.86
CA THR A 53 7.44 -8.17 -0.54
C THR A 53 8.92 -7.77 -0.46
N GLU A 54 9.66 -7.93 -1.54
CA GLU A 54 11.08 -7.57 -1.57
C GLU A 54 11.33 -6.08 -1.42
N GLU A 55 10.30 -5.24 -1.54
CA GLU A 55 10.41 -3.80 -1.38
C GLU A 55 10.02 -3.32 0.01
N LYS A 56 10.03 -4.21 0.98
CA LYS A 56 9.61 -3.91 2.35
C LYS A 56 10.36 -2.72 2.97
N ASP A 57 11.66 -2.61 2.70
CA ASP A 57 12.46 -1.52 3.25
C ASP A 57 11.99 -0.16 2.75
N ARG A 58 11.58 -0.10 1.48
CA ARG A 58 11.06 1.14 0.91
C ARG A 58 9.69 1.48 1.46
N LEU A 59 8.92 0.46 1.83
CA LEU A 59 7.64 0.65 2.48
C LEU A 59 7.79 1.42 3.80
N SER A 60 8.83 1.11 4.56
CA SER A 60 9.12 1.82 5.79
C SER A 60 9.34 3.31 5.56
N GLU A 61 10.01 3.66 4.47
CA GLU A 61 10.22 5.05 4.09
C GLU A 61 8.88 5.76 3.82
N VAL A 62 7.99 5.08 3.10
CA VAL A 62 6.66 5.64 2.83
C VAL A 62 5.91 5.87 4.13
N MET A 63 5.92 4.88 5.02
CA MET A 63 5.20 4.98 6.28
C MET A 63 5.71 6.12 7.16
N LYS A 64 7.00 6.39 7.14
CA LYS A 64 7.59 7.50 7.90
C LYS A 64 7.14 8.86 7.38
N ASN A 65 6.90 8.96 6.07
CA ASN A 65 6.50 10.23 5.46
C ASN A 65 5.01 10.51 5.56
N PHE A 66 4.19 9.48 5.80
CA PHE A 66 2.74 9.63 5.84
C PHE A 66 2.12 8.93 7.06
N PRO A 67 2.61 9.22 8.28
CA PRO A 67 2.13 8.50 9.46
C PRO A 67 0.67 8.73 9.79
N GLU A 68 0.11 9.88 9.38
CA GLU A 68 -1.29 10.20 9.67
C GLU A 68 -2.23 9.73 8.57
N GLU A 69 -1.71 9.43 7.40
CA GLU A 69 -2.52 9.04 6.25
C GLU A 69 -2.70 7.53 6.15
N ILE A 70 -1.76 6.77 6.68
CA ILE A 70 -1.74 5.32 6.57
C ILE A 70 -2.45 4.71 7.76
N GLU A 71 -3.53 3.98 7.48
CA GLU A 71 -4.32 3.33 8.51
C GLU A 71 -3.67 2.05 9.01
N GLY A 72 -3.11 1.26 8.09
CA GLY A 72 -2.48 0.01 8.46
C GLY A 72 -1.60 -0.54 7.36
N ALA A 73 -0.80 -1.54 7.73
CA ALA A 73 0.08 -2.25 6.81
C ALA A 73 -0.12 -3.75 7.00
N TYR A 74 -0.32 -4.47 5.91
CA TYR A 74 -0.65 -5.89 5.95
C TYR A 74 0.14 -6.65 4.89
N GLN A 75 0.50 -7.88 5.21
CA GLN A 75 1.10 -8.78 4.24
C GLN A 75 0.04 -9.76 3.77
N VAL A 76 -0.21 -9.80 2.48
CA VAL A 76 -1.27 -10.64 1.89
C VAL A 76 -0.76 -11.35 0.65
N LYS A 77 -1.45 -12.41 0.27
CA LYS A 77 -1.22 -13.11 -0.99
C LYS A 77 -2.29 -12.66 -1.98
N LEU A 78 -1.85 -12.15 -3.10
CA LEU A 78 -2.73 -11.67 -4.15
C LEU A 78 -2.48 -12.39 -5.47
#